data_cb06ab607a226a40478169bbe3bf8f86
#
_entry.id   cb06ab607a226a40478169bbe3bf8f86
#
_cell.length_a   1.000
_cell.length_b   1.000
_cell.length_c   1.000
_cell.angle_alpha   90.00
_cell.angle_beta   90.00
_cell.angle_gamma   90.00
#
_symmetry.space_group_name_H-M   'P 1'
#
loop_
_entity.id
_entity.type
_entity.pdbx_description
1 polymer ?
#
loop_
_entity_poly.entity_id
_entity_poly.type
_entity_poly.pdbx_seq_one_letter_code
_entity_poly.pdbx_strand_id
1 'polypeptide(L)'
;PPDSLPDRNLARSLAETRRYMEEHLDEPLTIPALSRRACLSATTFKGGFRRLYGMPVHTWLRQRRMERAAELLHTPGLSLEIVAQAVGYSSVSQFVAAFRRYYGVTPGKYRKNV
;
A
#
# COMPACT_ATOMS: atom_id res chain seq x y z
N PRO A 1 -10.51 26.54 -0.77
CA PRO A 1 -10.34 25.99 -2.12
C PRO A 1 -10.24 24.47 -2.10
N PRO A 2 -10.75 23.76 -3.11
CA PRO A 2 -10.71 22.29 -3.12
C PRO A 2 -9.29 21.74 -3.11
N ASP A 3 -8.32 22.51 -3.53
CA ASP A 3 -6.92 22.05 -3.60
C ASP A 3 -6.08 22.43 -2.39
N SER A 4 -6.69 23.03 -1.37
CA SER A 4 -5.95 23.38 -0.16
C SER A 4 -5.63 22.12 0.65
N LEU A 5 -4.54 22.19 1.43
CA LEU A 5 -4.17 21.11 2.31
C LEU A 5 -5.24 20.90 3.38
N PRO A 6 -5.42 19.66 3.87
CA PRO A 6 -6.33 19.39 4.99
C PRO A 6 -5.94 20.17 6.23
N ASP A 7 -6.92 20.48 7.09
CA ASP A 7 -6.63 21.11 8.37
C ASP A 7 -5.84 20.16 9.27
N ARG A 8 -5.36 20.69 10.40
CA ARG A 8 -4.47 19.97 11.31
C ARG A 8 -5.10 18.66 11.83
N ASN A 9 -6.38 18.70 12.20
CA ASN A 9 -7.05 17.52 12.75
C ASN A 9 -7.24 16.45 11.69
N LEU A 10 -7.64 16.87 10.49
CA LEU A 10 -7.80 15.96 9.37
C LEU A 10 -6.44 15.37 8.97
N ALA A 11 -5.41 16.21 8.90
CA ALA A 11 -4.06 15.73 8.56
C ALA A 11 -3.56 14.71 9.56
N ARG A 12 -3.83 14.91 10.85
CA ARG A 12 -3.43 13.95 11.90
C ARG A 12 -4.14 12.61 11.72
N SER A 13 -5.45 12.65 11.49
CA SER A 13 -6.23 11.44 11.27
C SER A 13 -5.74 10.67 10.05
N LEU A 14 -5.43 11.38 8.96
CA LEU A 14 -4.88 10.78 7.76
C LEU A 14 -3.49 10.17 8.01
N ALA A 15 -2.65 10.87 8.76
CA ALA A 15 -1.30 10.38 9.06
C ALA A 15 -1.34 9.13 9.93
N GLU A 16 -2.23 9.08 10.91
CA GLU A 16 -2.41 7.89 11.75
C GLU A 16 -2.91 6.70 10.94
N THR A 17 -3.84 6.95 10.02
CA THR A 17 -4.37 5.89 9.16
C THR A 17 -3.30 5.40 8.19
N ARG A 18 -2.50 6.31 7.63
CA ARG A 18 -1.39 5.92 6.76
C ARG A 18 -0.38 5.05 7.52
N ARG A 19 -0.07 5.40 8.75
CA ARG A 19 0.84 4.58 9.59
C ARG A 19 0.26 3.19 9.81
N TYR A 20 -1.04 3.11 10.09
CA TYR A 20 -1.70 1.82 10.22
C TYR A 20 -1.55 1.00 8.94
N MET A 21 -1.77 1.62 7.78
CA MET A 21 -1.62 0.93 6.49
C MET A 21 -0.21 0.39 6.31
N GLU A 22 0.80 1.19 6.65
CA GLU A 22 2.21 0.76 6.56
C GLU A 22 2.51 -0.48 7.40
N GLU A 23 1.88 -0.56 8.56
CA GLU A 23 2.11 -1.64 9.50
C GLU A 23 1.24 -2.87 9.23
N HIS A 24 0.26 -2.77 8.33
CA HIS A 24 -0.73 -3.82 8.07
C HIS A 24 -0.93 -4.06 6.57
N LEU A 25 0.17 -4.05 5.80
CA LEU A 25 0.08 -4.25 4.35
C LEU A 25 -0.49 -5.61 3.97
N ASP A 26 -0.45 -6.58 4.88
CA ASP A 26 -0.99 -7.91 4.66
C ASP A 26 -2.53 -7.98 4.77
N GLU A 27 -3.16 -6.92 5.27
CA GLU A 27 -4.61 -6.90 5.48
C GLU A 27 -5.34 -6.36 4.24
N PRO A 28 -6.64 -6.72 4.10
CA PRO A 28 -7.46 -6.10 3.05
C PRO A 28 -7.82 -4.67 3.43
N LEU A 29 -7.00 -3.73 3.00
CA LEU A 29 -7.13 -2.31 3.36
C LEU A 29 -8.07 -1.62 2.38
N THR A 30 -9.38 -1.73 2.62
CA THR A 30 -10.41 -1.16 1.76
C THR A 30 -10.75 0.27 2.18
N ILE A 31 -11.27 1.05 1.23
CA ILE A 31 -11.69 2.43 1.54
C ILE A 31 -12.73 2.47 2.65
N PRO A 32 -13.79 1.62 2.64
CA PRO A 32 -14.74 1.64 3.75
C PRO A 32 -14.11 1.36 5.11
N ALA A 33 -13.21 0.39 5.19
CA ALA A 33 -12.56 0.05 6.46
C ALA A 33 -11.62 1.17 6.92
N LEU A 34 -10.85 1.73 6.00
CA LEU A 34 -9.88 2.79 6.33
C LEU A 34 -10.57 4.09 6.72
N SER A 35 -11.61 4.49 5.98
CA SER A 35 -12.34 5.72 6.31
C SER A 35 -13.05 5.60 7.65
N ARG A 36 -13.59 4.42 7.96
CA ARG A 36 -14.21 4.15 9.26
C ARG A 36 -13.18 4.27 10.38
N ARG A 37 -12.01 3.68 10.17
CA ARG A 37 -10.90 3.77 11.13
C ARG A 37 -10.47 5.22 11.36
N ALA A 38 -10.46 6.02 10.30
CA ALA A 38 -10.10 7.43 10.38
C ALA A 38 -11.23 8.31 10.93
N CYS A 39 -12.41 7.73 11.16
CA CYS A 39 -13.62 8.46 11.58
C CYS A 39 -14.02 9.53 10.57
N LEU A 40 -13.88 9.20 9.27
CA LEU A 40 -14.17 10.09 8.17
C LEU A 40 -15.11 9.42 7.18
N SER A 41 -15.84 10.23 6.40
CA SER A 41 -16.55 9.70 5.25
C SER A 41 -15.54 9.24 4.20
N ALA A 42 -15.98 8.34 3.32
CA ALA A 42 -15.11 7.86 2.24
C ALA A 42 -14.63 9.01 1.36
N THR A 43 -15.52 9.95 1.06
CA THR A 43 -15.20 11.12 0.22
C THR A 43 -14.14 12.00 0.88
N THR A 44 -14.31 12.30 2.17
CA THR A 44 -13.35 13.12 2.91
C THR A 44 -12.01 12.41 3.04
N PHE A 45 -12.05 11.11 3.32
CA PHE A 45 -10.82 10.32 3.43
C PHE A 45 -10.04 10.30 2.12
N LYS A 46 -10.69 9.96 1.02
CA LYS A 46 -10.02 9.88 -0.29
C LYS A 46 -9.49 11.23 -0.73
N GLY A 47 -10.31 12.27 -0.63
CA GLY A 47 -9.91 13.63 -1.05
C GLY A 47 -8.79 14.18 -0.20
N GLY A 48 -8.89 14.02 1.11
CA GLY A 48 -7.85 14.49 2.03
C GLY A 48 -6.54 13.76 1.83
N PHE A 49 -6.60 12.45 1.65
CA PHE A 49 -5.42 11.64 1.43
C PHE A 49 -4.68 12.10 0.16
N ARG A 50 -5.41 12.29 -0.93
CA ARG A 50 -4.83 12.74 -2.19
C ARG A 50 -4.20 14.13 -2.06
N ARG A 51 -4.88 15.06 -1.37
CA ARG A 51 -4.34 16.40 -1.17
C ARG A 51 -3.08 16.39 -0.32
N LEU A 52 -3.06 15.55 0.73
CA LEU A 52 -1.93 15.50 1.66
C LEU A 52 -0.73 14.74 1.09
N TYR A 53 -0.98 13.61 0.40
CA TYR A 53 0.09 12.73 -0.06
C TYR A 53 0.34 12.73 -1.56
N GLY A 54 -0.47 13.49 -2.31
CA GLY A 54 -0.24 13.70 -3.74
C GLY A 54 -0.68 12.58 -4.66
N MET A 55 -1.30 11.52 -4.13
CA MET A 55 -1.76 10.40 -4.95
C MET A 55 -2.98 9.73 -4.29
N PRO A 56 -3.80 9.01 -5.08
CA PRO A 56 -4.91 8.25 -4.51
C PRO A 56 -4.45 7.17 -3.55
N VAL A 57 -5.33 6.79 -2.61
CA VAL A 57 -5.04 5.79 -1.60
C VAL A 57 -4.55 4.48 -2.23
N HIS A 58 -5.26 3.97 -3.24
CA HIS A 58 -4.92 2.68 -3.84
C HIS A 58 -3.57 2.73 -4.57
N THR A 59 -3.21 3.87 -5.14
CA THR A 59 -1.91 4.04 -5.80
C THR A 59 -0.79 4.00 -4.78
N TRP A 60 -0.98 4.72 -3.67
CA TRP A 60 -0.02 4.73 -2.56
C TRP A 60 0.16 3.32 -1.99
N LEU A 61 -0.96 2.63 -1.76
CA LEU A 61 -0.94 1.30 -1.17
C LEU A 61 -0.23 0.29 -2.07
N ARG A 62 -0.51 0.31 -3.37
CA ARG A 62 0.16 -0.57 -4.33
C ARG A 62 1.66 -0.31 -4.34
N GLN A 63 2.06 0.95 -4.35
CA GLN A 63 3.47 1.34 -4.32
C GLN A 63 4.16 0.78 -3.06
N ARG A 64 3.55 0.97 -1.90
CA ARG A 64 4.14 0.48 -0.66
C ARG A 64 4.21 -1.04 -0.60
N ARG A 65 3.17 -1.71 -1.09
CA ARG A 65 3.18 -3.17 -1.15
C ARG A 65 4.30 -3.70 -2.03
N MET A 66 4.51 -3.08 -3.18
CA MET A 66 5.58 -3.51 -4.09
C MET A 66 6.95 -3.20 -3.52
N GLU A 67 7.13 -2.03 -2.91
CA GLU A 67 8.39 -1.69 -2.24
C GLU A 67 8.70 -2.66 -1.10
N ARG A 68 7.70 -3.01 -0.30
CA ARG A 68 7.88 -3.98 0.78
C ARG A 68 8.21 -5.36 0.23
N ALA A 69 7.56 -5.77 -0.85
CA ALA A 69 7.87 -7.05 -1.50
C ALA A 69 9.32 -7.08 -1.96
N ALA A 70 9.79 -6.00 -2.59
CA ALA A 70 11.18 -5.91 -3.03
C ALA A 70 12.15 -6.05 -1.85
N GLU A 71 11.86 -5.41 -0.73
CA GLU A 71 12.67 -5.56 0.49
C GLU A 71 12.70 -7.01 0.96
N LEU A 72 11.54 -7.67 1.02
CA LEU A 72 11.45 -9.05 1.49
C LEU A 72 12.17 -10.04 0.57
N LEU A 73 12.23 -9.74 -0.73
CA LEU A 73 12.92 -10.60 -1.68
C LEU A 73 14.43 -10.64 -1.44
N HIS A 74 14.99 -9.68 -0.73
CA HIS A 74 16.40 -9.69 -0.33
C HIS A 74 16.68 -10.68 0.81
N THR A 75 15.65 -11.13 1.52
CA THR A 75 15.82 -12.08 2.63
C THR A 75 15.91 -13.49 2.06
N PRO A 76 17.05 -14.18 2.26
CA PRO A 76 17.21 -15.56 1.75
C PRO A 76 16.19 -16.50 2.39
N GLY A 77 15.67 -17.43 1.60
CA GLY A 77 14.81 -18.50 2.10
C GLY A 77 13.33 -18.17 2.19
N LEU A 78 12.92 -16.92 1.99
CA LEU A 78 11.50 -16.60 1.95
C LEU A 78 10.89 -17.04 0.61
N SER A 79 9.83 -17.87 0.67
CA SER A 79 9.14 -18.30 -0.53
C SER A 79 8.33 -17.17 -1.12
N LEU A 80 7.98 -17.28 -2.41
CA LEU A 80 7.12 -16.29 -3.05
C LEU A 80 5.73 -16.27 -2.41
N GLU A 81 5.25 -17.43 -1.92
CA GLU A 81 3.97 -17.48 -1.20
C GLU A 81 4.01 -16.62 0.07
N ILE A 82 5.10 -16.72 0.83
CA ILE A 82 5.24 -15.93 2.06
C ILE A 82 5.32 -14.44 1.72
N VAL A 83 6.11 -14.07 0.72
CA VAL A 83 6.23 -12.67 0.30
C VAL A 83 4.87 -12.13 -0.16
N ALA A 84 4.16 -12.89 -1.00
CA ALA A 84 2.85 -12.50 -1.51
C ALA A 84 1.88 -12.23 -0.36
N GLN A 85 1.79 -13.15 0.61
CA GLN A 85 0.92 -12.98 1.77
C GLN A 85 1.30 -11.77 2.61
N ALA A 86 2.59 -11.56 2.81
CA ALA A 86 3.08 -10.46 3.64
C ALA A 86 2.68 -9.09 3.08
N VAL A 87 2.46 -9.00 1.77
CA VAL A 87 2.10 -7.75 1.11
C VAL A 87 0.65 -7.75 0.61
N GLY A 88 -0.18 -8.65 1.16
CA GLY A 88 -1.62 -8.58 0.97
C GLY A 88 -2.18 -9.29 -0.26
N TYR A 89 -1.40 -10.16 -0.91
CA TYR A 89 -1.89 -10.94 -2.05
C TYR A 89 -2.22 -12.35 -1.60
N SER A 90 -3.43 -12.83 -1.89
CA SER A 90 -3.85 -14.18 -1.55
C SER A 90 -3.38 -15.21 -2.60
N SER A 91 -2.98 -14.74 -3.78
CA SER A 91 -2.55 -15.59 -4.89
C SER A 91 -1.14 -15.20 -5.33
N VAL A 92 -0.26 -16.20 -5.42
CA VAL A 92 1.10 -15.96 -5.92
C VAL A 92 1.07 -15.48 -7.36
N SER A 93 0.15 -16.02 -8.18
CA SER A 93 0.02 -15.60 -9.58
C SER A 93 -0.32 -14.12 -9.70
N GLN A 94 -1.26 -13.65 -8.88
CA GLN A 94 -1.63 -12.23 -8.87
C GLN A 94 -0.48 -11.35 -8.39
N PHE A 95 0.25 -11.83 -7.37
CA PHE A 95 1.41 -11.11 -6.86
C PHE A 95 2.49 -10.99 -7.93
N VAL A 96 2.82 -12.10 -8.60
CA VAL A 96 3.84 -12.11 -9.65
C VAL A 96 3.48 -11.15 -10.77
N ALA A 97 2.21 -11.17 -11.20
CA ALA A 97 1.74 -10.27 -12.26
C ALA A 97 1.83 -8.80 -11.83
N ALA A 98 1.43 -8.49 -10.60
CA ALA A 98 1.49 -7.12 -10.08
C ALA A 98 2.93 -6.64 -9.94
N PHE A 99 3.81 -7.48 -9.43
CA PHE A 99 5.23 -7.15 -9.26
C PHE A 99 5.89 -6.88 -10.62
N ARG A 100 5.64 -7.76 -11.59
CA ARG A 100 6.18 -7.58 -12.94
C ARG A 100 5.67 -6.31 -13.59
N ARG A 101 4.40 -5.99 -13.41
CA ARG A 101 3.83 -4.75 -13.95
C ARG A 101 4.49 -3.53 -13.34
N TYR A 102 4.79 -3.58 -12.05
CA TYR A 102 5.37 -2.45 -11.33
C TYR A 102 6.87 -2.28 -11.62
N TYR A 103 7.64 -3.38 -11.55
CA TYR A 103 9.10 -3.31 -11.68
C TYR A 103 9.62 -3.73 -13.04
N GLY A 104 8.79 -4.28 -13.91
CA GLY A 104 9.22 -4.73 -15.24
C GLY A 104 9.86 -6.10 -15.28
N VAL A 105 10.07 -6.74 -14.13
CA VAL A 105 10.62 -8.10 -14.03
C VAL A 105 9.84 -8.88 -12.99
N THR A 106 9.89 -10.22 -13.07
CA THR A 106 9.23 -11.06 -12.09
C THR A 106 9.98 -11.05 -10.76
N PRO A 107 9.30 -11.38 -9.65
CA PRO A 107 9.98 -11.45 -8.35
C PRO A 107 11.14 -12.43 -8.33
N GLY A 108 11.01 -13.57 -9.02
CA GLY A 108 12.08 -14.55 -9.10
C GLY A 108 13.30 -14.01 -9.81
N LYS A 109 13.10 -13.32 -10.92
CA LYS A 109 14.20 -12.70 -11.66
C LYS A 109 14.82 -11.56 -10.87
N TYR A 110 14.00 -10.76 -10.21
CA TYR A 110 14.47 -9.66 -9.36
C TYR A 110 15.38 -10.21 -8.25
N ARG A 111 14.96 -11.30 -7.59
CA ARG A 111 15.75 -11.93 -6.51
C ARG A 111 17.11 -12.41 -7.00
N LYS A 112 17.16 -12.97 -8.20
CA LYS A 112 18.42 -13.46 -8.76
C LYS A 112 19.41 -12.35 -9.08
N ASN A 113 18.93 -11.16 -9.35
CA ASN A 113 19.75 -10.03 -9.79
C ASN A 113 20.21 -9.11 -8.67
N VAL A 114 19.91 -9.45 -7.41
CA VAL A 114 20.30 -8.62 -6.27
C VAL A 114 21.31 -9.30 -5.38
#